data_9f2eddcd080bbfae478061bea7c759d7
#
_entry.id   9f2eddcd080bbfae478061bea7c759d7
#
_cell.length_a   1.000
_cell.length_b   1.000
_cell.length_c   1.000
_cell.angle_alpha   90.00
_cell.angle_beta   90.00
_cell.angle_gamma   90.00
#
_symmetry.space_group_name_H-M   'P 1'
#
loop_
_entity.id
_entity.type
_entity.pdbx_description
1 polymer ?
#
loop_
_entity_poly.entity_id
_entity_poly.type
_entity_poly.pdbx_seq_one_letter_code
_entity_poly.pdbx_strand_id
1 'polypeptide(L)'
;MFIGRTAEMSELNRLYGTGSFEMPVIYGRRRVGKTRLITEFIQGKKAIYFQARRTNAEANLHGFSQAILAGSVGAAGVSFRSFDEAFDALATMARTERLVVVIDEYSYLAQSNPEISSLLQDKIDHLYKETKLMLILCGSSLSFMEEQVLGYESPLYGRRTAQFKIMPLDFTTTLGLWQGMSREDAA
;
A
#
# COMPACT_ATOMS: atom_id res chain seq x y z
N MET A 1 11.70 -12.30 13.46
CA MET A 1 11.30 -11.36 14.52
C MET A 1 11.12 -9.98 13.90
N PHE A 2 10.03 -9.26 14.20
CA PHE A 2 9.79 -7.89 13.73
C PHE A 2 10.18 -6.92 14.85
N ILE A 3 11.10 -5.98 14.58
CA ILE A 3 11.68 -5.10 15.60
C ILE A 3 11.64 -3.66 15.11
N GLY A 4 11.40 -2.72 16.03
CA GLY A 4 11.67 -1.31 15.86
C GLY A 4 10.70 -0.52 14.98
N ARG A 5 9.42 -0.85 14.97
CA ARG A 5 8.36 -0.10 14.25
C ARG A 5 7.05 -0.10 15.04
N THR A 6 7.16 -0.02 16.37
CA THR A 6 6.00 -0.15 17.26
C THR A 6 5.02 1.00 17.06
N ALA A 7 5.53 2.22 16.89
CA ALA A 7 4.68 3.40 16.69
C ALA A 7 3.92 3.33 15.36
N GLU A 8 4.62 3.00 14.26
CA GLU A 8 4.02 2.87 12.94
C GLU A 8 2.99 1.73 12.92
N MET A 9 3.32 0.58 13.55
CA MET A 9 2.42 -0.56 13.65
C MET A 9 1.18 -0.24 14.48
N SER A 10 1.34 0.45 15.61
CA SER A 10 0.24 0.87 16.48
C SER A 10 -0.73 1.79 15.73
N GLU A 11 -0.20 2.78 14.98
CA GLU A 11 -1.03 3.70 14.23
C GLU A 11 -1.72 3.01 13.04
N LEU A 12 -1.05 2.11 12.31
CA LEU A 12 -1.68 1.31 11.26
C LEU A 12 -2.82 0.44 11.81
N ASN A 13 -2.64 -0.17 13.00
CA ASN A 13 -3.70 -0.94 13.65
C ASN A 13 -4.84 -0.06 14.15
N ARG A 14 -4.56 1.16 14.64
CA ARG A 14 -5.59 2.14 15.00
C ARG A 14 -6.45 2.50 13.78
N LEU A 15 -5.84 2.83 12.64
CA LEU A 15 -6.53 3.12 11.38
C LEU A 15 -7.33 1.91 10.87
N TYR A 16 -6.78 0.71 11.00
CA TYR A 16 -7.52 -0.51 10.65
C TYR A 16 -8.77 -0.68 11.50
N GLY A 17 -8.69 -0.36 12.78
CA GLY A 17 -9.77 -0.48 13.76
C GLY A 17 -10.91 0.52 13.59
N THR A 18 -10.75 1.61 12.81
CA THR A 18 -11.84 2.59 12.57
C THR A 18 -13.02 1.97 11.83
N GLY A 19 -12.77 0.93 11.01
CA GLY A 19 -13.79 0.30 10.19
C GLY A 19 -14.32 1.15 9.02
N SER A 20 -13.85 2.38 8.87
CA SER A 20 -14.19 3.33 7.80
C SER A 20 -13.06 3.42 6.76
N PHE A 21 -13.28 4.15 5.67
CA PHE A 21 -12.24 4.39 4.68
C PHE A 21 -11.01 5.05 5.30
N GLU A 22 -9.84 4.49 4.99
CA GLU A 22 -8.55 5.04 5.41
C GLU A 22 -7.56 4.98 4.23
N MET A 23 -6.76 6.03 4.07
CA MET A 23 -5.68 6.06 3.07
C MET A 23 -4.34 6.48 3.70
N PRO A 24 -3.65 5.57 4.40
CA PRO A 24 -2.29 5.83 4.85
C PRO A 24 -1.29 5.78 3.68
N VAL A 25 -0.35 6.73 3.69
CA VAL A 25 0.76 6.81 2.73
C VAL A 25 2.07 6.46 3.44
N ILE A 26 2.77 5.43 2.96
CA ILE A 26 4.02 4.93 3.51
C ILE A 26 5.14 5.18 2.51
N TYR A 27 6.15 5.97 2.89
CA TYR A 27 7.23 6.29 1.98
C TYR A 27 8.58 6.40 2.70
N GLY A 28 9.65 6.32 1.93
CA GLY A 28 11.01 6.36 2.46
C GLY A 28 11.98 5.67 1.50
N ARG A 29 13.28 5.84 1.72
CA ARG A 29 14.31 5.26 0.85
C ARG A 29 14.15 3.75 0.66
N ARG A 30 14.77 3.21 -0.40
CA ARG A 30 14.84 1.75 -0.58
C ARG A 30 15.55 1.10 0.61
N ARG A 31 15.15 -0.13 0.94
CA ARG A 31 15.75 -0.98 2.00
C ARG A 31 15.60 -0.47 3.43
N VAL A 32 14.72 0.49 3.71
CA VAL A 32 14.43 0.95 5.08
C VAL A 32 13.36 0.14 5.82
N GLY A 33 12.84 -0.94 5.22
CA GLY A 33 11.90 -1.84 5.86
C GLY A 33 10.41 -1.54 5.64
N LYS A 34 10.04 -0.71 4.63
CA LYS A 34 8.62 -0.42 4.30
C LYS A 34 7.81 -1.68 4.01
N THR A 35 8.27 -2.49 3.05
CA THR A 35 7.62 -3.75 2.66
C THR A 35 7.49 -4.70 3.85
N ARG A 36 8.53 -4.80 4.71
CA ARG A 36 8.49 -5.62 5.91
C ARG A 36 7.43 -5.13 6.91
N LEU A 37 7.33 -3.82 7.13
CA LEU A 37 6.27 -3.23 7.96
C LEU A 37 4.88 -3.58 7.43
N ILE A 38 4.66 -3.40 6.13
CA ILE A 38 3.37 -3.67 5.49
C ILE A 38 3.03 -5.16 5.54
N THR A 39 3.98 -6.05 5.21
CA THR A 39 3.73 -7.50 5.24
C THR A 39 3.43 -8.01 6.64
N GLU A 40 4.09 -7.47 7.67
CA GLU A 40 3.77 -7.79 9.07
C GLU A 40 2.38 -7.27 9.46
N PHE A 41 2.04 -6.04 9.04
CA PHE A 41 0.76 -5.43 9.34
C PHE A 41 -0.43 -6.20 8.75
N ILE A 42 -0.30 -6.70 7.52
CA ILE A 42 -1.41 -7.40 6.83
C ILE A 42 -1.59 -8.86 7.26
N GLN A 43 -0.67 -9.43 8.07
CA GLN A 43 -0.82 -10.79 8.56
C GLN A 43 -2.14 -10.97 9.31
N GLY A 44 -2.89 -12.02 8.98
CA GLY A 44 -4.18 -12.34 9.58
C GLY A 44 -5.33 -11.39 9.19
N LYS A 45 -5.10 -10.46 8.26
CA LYS A 45 -6.13 -9.56 7.74
C LYS A 45 -6.54 -9.94 6.32
N LYS A 46 -7.77 -9.65 5.92
CA LYS A 46 -8.17 -9.73 4.52
C LYS A 46 -7.44 -8.64 3.75
N ALA A 47 -6.48 -9.02 2.94
CA ALA A 47 -5.60 -8.07 2.27
C ALA A 47 -5.32 -8.48 0.82
N ILE A 48 -5.23 -7.47 -0.04
CA ILE A 48 -4.75 -7.56 -1.41
C ILE A 48 -3.44 -6.78 -1.46
N TYR A 49 -2.35 -7.45 -1.85
CA TYR A 49 -1.05 -6.83 -2.00
C TYR A 49 -0.63 -6.85 -3.47
N PHE A 50 -0.46 -5.68 -4.04
CA PHE A 50 0.05 -5.49 -5.39
C PHE A 50 1.32 -4.65 -5.36
N GLN A 51 2.38 -5.15 -5.99
CA GLN A 51 3.60 -4.42 -6.21
C GLN A 51 3.67 -3.97 -7.66
N ALA A 52 3.57 -2.66 -7.89
CA ALA A 52 3.72 -2.09 -9.22
C ALA A 52 5.16 -2.25 -9.73
N ARG A 53 5.27 -2.45 -11.05
CA ARG A 53 6.55 -2.66 -11.72
C ARG A 53 6.84 -1.52 -12.68
N ARG A 54 8.11 -1.30 -12.97
CA ARG A 54 8.55 -0.38 -14.02
C ARG A 54 8.28 -1.00 -15.39
N THR A 55 7.02 -0.92 -15.84
CA THR A 55 6.51 -1.49 -17.09
C THR A 55 5.37 -0.61 -17.59
N ASN A 56 4.67 -1.03 -18.66
CA ASN A 56 3.51 -0.31 -19.20
C ASN A 56 2.24 -0.47 -18.32
N ALA A 57 1.22 0.33 -18.62
CA ALA A 57 -0.05 0.33 -17.89
C ALA A 57 -0.78 -1.03 -17.97
N GLU A 58 -0.77 -1.68 -19.14
CA GLU A 58 -1.42 -2.97 -19.35
C GLU A 58 -0.85 -4.07 -18.48
N ALA A 59 0.48 -4.19 -18.41
CA ALA A 59 1.14 -5.19 -17.57
C ALA A 59 0.91 -4.93 -16.07
N ASN A 60 0.86 -3.64 -15.63
CA ASN A 60 0.51 -3.29 -14.27
C ASN A 60 -0.97 -3.58 -13.99
N LEU A 61 -1.88 -3.29 -14.92
CA LEU A 61 -3.30 -3.63 -14.79
C LEU A 61 -3.52 -5.14 -14.69
N HIS A 62 -2.82 -5.92 -15.54
CA HIS A 62 -2.88 -7.37 -15.44
C HIS A 62 -2.41 -7.87 -14.07
N GLY A 63 -1.25 -7.40 -13.57
CA GLY A 63 -0.73 -7.78 -12.25
C GLY A 63 -1.68 -7.37 -11.11
N PHE A 64 -2.28 -6.20 -11.20
CA PHE A 64 -3.26 -5.72 -10.22
C PHE A 64 -4.53 -6.56 -10.24
N SER A 65 -5.03 -6.89 -11.44
CA SER A 65 -6.18 -7.77 -11.62
C SER A 65 -5.95 -9.14 -11.00
N GLN A 66 -4.77 -9.75 -11.24
CA GLN A 66 -4.42 -11.04 -10.64
C GLN A 66 -4.36 -10.95 -9.10
N ALA A 67 -3.86 -9.83 -8.54
CA ALA A 67 -3.84 -9.64 -7.08
C ALA A 67 -5.27 -9.55 -6.49
N ILE A 68 -6.18 -8.86 -7.16
CA ILE A 68 -7.59 -8.73 -6.73
C ILE A 68 -8.32 -10.07 -6.85
N LEU A 69 -8.10 -10.79 -7.94
CA LEU A 69 -8.80 -12.05 -8.25
C LEU A 69 -8.13 -13.28 -7.60
N ALA A 70 -7.04 -13.09 -6.87
CA ALA A 70 -6.35 -14.19 -6.18
C ALA A 70 -7.31 -14.94 -5.27
N GLY A 71 -7.35 -16.27 -5.43
CA GLY A 71 -8.29 -17.14 -4.68
C GLY A 71 -9.67 -17.32 -5.30
N SER A 72 -9.99 -16.63 -6.40
CA SER A 72 -11.22 -16.88 -7.16
C SER A 72 -11.02 -18.05 -8.14
N VAL A 73 -11.95 -19.00 -8.11
CA VAL A 73 -11.89 -20.17 -9.02
C VAL A 73 -12.04 -19.70 -10.47
N GLY A 74 -11.13 -20.11 -11.35
CA GLY A 74 -11.16 -19.75 -12.76
C GLY A 74 -10.64 -18.36 -13.12
N ALA A 75 -10.07 -17.61 -12.18
CA ALA A 75 -9.57 -16.26 -12.41
C ALA A 75 -8.15 -16.21 -13.03
N ALA A 76 -7.48 -17.34 -13.21
CA ALA A 76 -6.15 -17.37 -13.82
C ALA A 76 -6.18 -16.81 -15.25
N GLY A 77 -5.38 -15.74 -15.48
CA GLY A 77 -5.30 -15.07 -16.78
C GLY A 77 -6.43 -14.06 -17.07
N VAL A 78 -7.43 -13.92 -16.19
CA VAL A 78 -8.48 -12.91 -16.31
C VAL A 78 -7.94 -11.55 -15.84
N SER A 79 -8.22 -10.48 -16.59
CA SER A 79 -7.91 -9.10 -16.20
C SER A 79 -9.17 -8.24 -16.28
N PHE A 80 -9.23 -7.24 -15.42
CA PHE A 80 -10.15 -6.12 -15.60
C PHE A 80 -9.79 -5.36 -16.88
N ARG A 81 -10.76 -4.70 -17.47
CA ARG A 81 -10.57 -3.94 -18.72
C ARG A 81 -9.84 -2.61 -18.48
N SER A 82 -9.96 -2.07 -17.26
CA SER A 82 -9.37 -0.81 -16.87
C SER A 82 -9.09 -0.79 -15.36
N PHE A 83 -8.25 0.17 -14.91
CA PHE A 83 -8.08 0.44 -13.48
C PHE A 83 -9.39 0.95 -12.85
N ASP A 84 -10.23 1.64 -13.61
CA ASP A 84 -11.54 2.09 -13.16
C ASP A 84 -12.41 0.91 -12.70
N GLU A 85 -12.56 -0.09 -13.56
CA GLU A 85 -13.29 -1.32 -13.24
C GLU A 85 -12.67 -2.09 -12.06
N ALA A 86 -11.33 -2.16 -12.01
CA ALA A 86 -10.63 -2.81 -10.91
C ALA A 86 -10.88 -2.10 -9.56
N PHE A 87 -10.90 -0.76 -9.56
CA PHE A 87 -11.19 0.04 -8.36
C PHE A 87 -12.65 -0.08 -7.92
N ASP A 88 -13.60 -0.19 -8.84
CA ASP A 88 -15.01 -0.46 -8.53
C ASP A 88 -15.18 -1.83 -7.87
N ALA A 89 -14.45 -2.84 -8.34
CA ALA A 89 -14.46 -4.15 -7.71
C ALA A 89 -13.96 -4.10 -6.26
N LEU A 90 -12.89 -3.34 -5.97
CA LEU A 90 -12.40 -3.14 -4.59
C LEU A 90 -13.46 -2.49 -3.69
N ALA A 91 -14.16 -1.47 -4.20
CA ALA A 91 -15.25 -0.84 -3.46
C ALA A 91 -16.35 -1.85 -3.11
N THR A 92 -16.75 -2.66 -4.08
CA THR A 92 -17.76 -3.71 -3.89
C THR A 92 -17.33 -4.70 -2.82
N MET A 93 -16.08 -5.16 -2.85
CA MET A 93 -15.53 -6.08 -1.84
C MET A 93 -15.46 -5.44 -0.44
N ALA A 94 -15.17 -4.14 -0.38
CA ALA A 94 -14.99 -3.42 0.89
C ALA A 94 -16.29 -2.89 1.52
N ARG A 95 -17.45 -3.04 0.87
CA ARG A 95 -18.73 -2.58 1.44
C ARG A 95 -19.14 -3.36 2.68
N THR A 96 -18.96 -4.66 2.67
CA THR A 96 -19.46 -5.55 3.73
C THR A 96 -18.41 -5.83 4.80
N GLU A 97 -17.15 -5.95 4.43
CA GLU A 97 -16.08 -6.32 5.33
C GLU A 97 -14.85 -5.43 5.18
N ARG A 98 -14.03 -5.36 6.24
CA ARG A 98 -12.76 -4.61 6.21
C ARG A 98 -11.82 -5.25 5.22
N LEU A 99 -11.37 -4.47 4.24
CA LEU A 99 -10.41 -4.87 3.21
C LEU A 99 -9.19 -3.95 3.26
N VAL A 100 -8.00 -4.53 3.34
CA VAL A 100 -6.74 -3.80 3.16
C VAL A 100 -6.27 -3.99 1.72
N VAL A 101 -6.02 -2.91 1.02
CA VAL A 101 -5.41 -2.94 -0.31
C VAL A 101 -4.09 -2.19 -0.25
N VAL A 102 -3.02 -2.84 -0.66
CA VAL A 102 -1.68 -2.26 -0.73
C VAL A 102 -1.27 -2.11 -2.18
N ILE A 103 -0.92 -0.88 -2.56
CA ILE A 103 -0.24 -0.59 -3.82
C ILE A 103 1.19 -0.19 -3.48
N ASP A 104 2.10 -1.16 -3.54
CA ASP A 104 3.53 -0.94 -3.30
C ASP A 104 4.20 -0.44 -4.58
N GLU A 105 5.22 0.42 -4.43
CA GLU A 105 5.90 1.15 -5.51
C GLU A 105 4.91 1.93 -6.40
N TYR A 106 3.97 2.64 -5.76
CA TYR A 106 2.95 3.45 -6.42
C TYR A 106 3.50 4.39 -7.50
N SER A 107 4.74 4.88 -7.31
CA SER A 107 5.42 5.72 -8.30
C SER A 107 5.54 5.06 -9.68
N TYR A 108 5.73 3.75 -9.77
CA TYR A 108 5.79 3.05 -11.05
C TYR A 108 4.41 2.90 -11.68
N LEU A 109 3.37 2.70 -10.87
CA LEU A 109 2.00 2.67 -11.38
C LEU A 109 1.62 4.03 -11.98
N ALA A 110 1.87 5.12 -11.26
CA ALA A 110 1.54 6.46 -11.72
C ALA A 110 2.38 6.93 -12.94
N GLN A 111 3.63 6.48 -13.03
CA GLN A 111 4.46 6.74 -14.22
C GLN A 111 3.96 5.99 -15.45
N SER A 112 3.45 4.78 -15.29
CA SER A 112 2.90 3.99 -16.41
C SER A 112 1.47 4.39 -16.77
N ASN A 113 0.74 5.00 -15.84
CA ASN A 113 -0.63 5.50 -16.04
C ASN A 113 -0.78 6.86 -15.33
N PRO A 114 -0.51 7.98 -16.03
CA PRO A 114 -0.54 9.33 -15.44
C PRO A 114 -1.89 9.75 -14.87
N GLU A 115 -3.00 9.18 -15.34
CA GLU A 115 -4.36 9.47 -14.87
C GLU A 115 -4.72 8.75 -13.55
N ILE A 116 -3.90 7.80 -13.08
CA ILE A 116 -4.24 6.92 -11.96
C ILE A 116 -4.54 7.70 -10.67
N SER A 117 -3.81 8.79 -10.40
CA SER A 117 -4.03 9.62 -9.22
C SER A 117 -5.37 10.36 -9.28
N SER A 118 -5.75 10.86 -10.45
CA SER A 118 -7.06 11.51 -10.67
C SER A 118 -8.20 10.50 -10.59
N LEU A 119 -7.99 9.29 -11.13
CA LEU A 119 -8.96 8.21 -11.02
C LEU A 119 -9.17 7.80 -9.56
N LEU A 120 -8.09 7.64 -8.78
CA LEU A 120 -8.18 7.36 -7.35
C LEU A 120 -8.87 8.50 -6.59
N GLN A 121 -8.61 9.76 -6.96
CA GLN A 121 -9.31 10.91 -6.40
C GLN A 121 -10.82 10.77 -6.56
N ASP A 122 -11.28 10.49 -7.77
CA ASP A 122 -12.69 10.33 -8.08
C ASP A 122 -13.32 9.18 -7.26
N LYS A 123 -12.66 8.01 -7.23
CA LYS A 123 -13.13 6.85 -6.44
C LYS A 123 -13.19 7.15 -4.94
N ILE A 124 -12.22 7.88 -4.39
CA ILE A 124 -12.21 8.26 -2.98
C ILE A 124 -13.39 9.19 -2.68
N ASP A 125 -13.57 10.22 -3.51
CA ASP A 125 -14.57 11.24 -3.24
C ASP A 125 -16.01 10.75 -3.39
N HIS A 126 -16.27 9.83 -4.31
CA HIS A 126 -17.62 9.41 -4.65
C HIS A 126 -17.98 7.98 -4.23
N LEU A 127 -16.99 7.14 -3.88
CA LEU A 127 -17.26 5.72 -3.65
C LEU A 127 -16.62 5.18 -2.37
N TYR A 128 -15.30 5.40 -2.17
CA TYR A 128 -14.56 4.71 -1.11
C TYR A 128 -14.89 5.20 0.29
N LYS A 129 -15.25 6.48 0.46
CA LYS A 129 -15.65 7.05 1.77
C LYS A 129 -16.80 6.30 2.44
N GLU A 130 -17.64 5.65 1.64
CA GLU A 130 -18.79 4.85 2.12
C GLU A 130 -18.45 3.36 2.29
N THR A 131 -17.15 3.01 2.25
CA THR A 131 -16.69 1.63 2.36
C THR A 131 -15.79 1.41 3.57
N LYS A 132 -15.50 0.14 3.86
CA LYS A 132 -14.55 -0.27 4.89
C LYS A 132 -13.14 -0.52 4.29
N LEU A 133 -12.80 0.18 3.19
CA LEU A 133 -11.51 0.04 2.53
C LEU A 133 -10.41 0.74 3.32
N MET A 134 -9.26 0.08 3.48
CA MET A 134 -8.01 0.70 3.87
C MET A 134 -7.04 0.58 2.70
N LEU A 135 -6.79 1.69 2.00
CA LEU A 135 -5.91 1.76 0.84
C LEU A 135 -4.54 2.29 1.24
N ILE A 136 -3.52 1.44 1.23
CA ILE A 136 -2.15 1.80 1.55
C ILE A 136 -1.39 2.11 0.26
N LEU A 137 -0.95 3.36 0.09
CA LEU A 137 -0.04 3.73 -0.99
C LEU A 137 1.40 3.72 -0.45
N CYS A 138 2.26 2.90 -1.05
CA CYS A 138 3.66 2.80 -0.65
C CYS A 138 4.60 3.16 -1.80
N GLY A 139 5.71 3.86 -1.50
CA GLY A 139 6.68 4.21 -2.52
C GLY A 139 8.08 4.46 -1.98
N SER A 140 9.10 4.17 -2.81
CA SER A 140 10.51 4.37 -2.49
C SER A 140 11.10 5.65 -3.07
N SER A 141 10.44 6.29 -4.03
CA SER A 141 10.83 7.58 -4.59
C SER A 141 10.32 8.71 -3.70
N LEU A 142 11.22 9.31 -2.90
CA LEU A 142 10.85 10.37 -1.95
C LEU A 142 10.26 11.58 -2.68
N SER A 143 10.94 12.12 -3.69
CA SER A 143 10.47 13.29 -4.44
C SER A 143 9.10 13.04 -5.07
N PHE A 144 8.91 11.87 -5.72
CA PHE A 144 7.62 11.51 -6.29
C PHE A 144 6.51 11.47 -5.23
N MET A 145 6.77 10.82 -4.09
CA MET A 145 5.74 10.70 -3.04
C MET A 145 5.44 12.05 -2.39
N GLU A 146 6.46 12.88 -2.15
CA GLU A 146 6.29 14.20 -1.53
C GLU A 146 5.61 15.21 -2.48
N GLU A 147 5.90 15.16 -3.79
CA GLU A 147 5.34 16.08 -4.78
C GLU A 147 4.02 15.58 -5.37
N GLN A 148 4.01 14.33 -5.86
CA GLN A 148 2.91 13.79 -6.68
C GLN A 148 1.82 13.06 -5.88
N VAL A 149 2.06 12.74 -4.60
CA VAL A 149 1.05 12.11 -3.73
C VAL A 149 0.66 13.03 -2.58
N LEU A 150 1.63 13.64 -1.92
CA LEU A 150 1.41 14.46 -0.73
C LEU A 150 1.34 15.96 -1.03
N GLY A 151 1.87 16.40 -2.17
CA GLY A 151 1.96 17.79 -2.58
C GLY A 151 0.60 18.45 -2.83
N TYR A 152 0.55 19.77 -2.69
CA TYR A 152 -0.69 20.55 -2.82
C TYR A 152 -1.35 20.40 -4.21
N GLU A 153 -0.57 20.26 -5.28
CA GLU A 153 -1.05 20.08 -6.65
C GLU A 153 -1.49 18.65 -6.97
N SER A 154 -1.26 17.71 -6.06
CA SER A 154 -1.65 16.32 -6.25
C SER A 154 -3.16 16.13 -6.21
N PRO A 155 -3.74 15.34 -7.12
CA PRO A 155 -5.15 14.92 -7.00
C PRO A 155 -5.47 14.23 -5.67
N LEU A 156 -4.45 13.64 -5.01
CA LEU A 156 -4.60 12.94 -3.73
C LEU A 156 -4.39 13.83 -2.50
N TYR A 157 -4.07 15.12 -2.71
CA TYR A 157 -3.91 16.08 -1.60
C TYR A 157 -5.17 16.15 -0.71
N GLY A 158 -4.96 16.14 0.60
CA GLY A 158 -6.05 16.19 1.58
C GLY A 158 -6.85 14.90 1.76
N ARG A 159 -6.57 13.84 1.00
CA ARG A 159 -7.29 12.56 1.07
C ARG A 159 -6.58 11.50 1.92
N ARG A 160 -5.29 11.72 2.22
CA ARG A 160 -4.57 10.84 3.15
C ARG A 160 -5.11 10.98 4.57
N THR A 161 -5.23 9.87 5.28
CA THR A 161 -5.62 9.84 6.68
C THR A 161 -4.43 9.75 7.63
N ALA A 162 -3.29 9.26 7.13
CA ALA A 162 -2.00 9.28 7.81
C ALA A 162 -0.84 9.26 6.81
N GLN A 163 0.35 9.67 7.27
CA GLN A 163 1.58 9.54 6.49
C GLN A 163 2.72 9.03 7.35
N PHE A 164 3.51 8.11 6.81
CA PHE A 164 4.65 7.49 7.46
C PHE A 164 5.89 7.67 6.61
N LYS A 165 6.78 8.57 7.02
CA LYS A 165 8.13 8.68 6.44
C LYS A 165 9.04 7.70 7.15
N ILE A 166 9.27 6.55 6.52
CA ILE A 166 10.06 5.48 7.10
C ILE A 166 11.55 5.80 6.96
N MET A 167 12.19 6.02 8.09
CA MET A 167 13.63 6.25 8.20
C MET A 167 14.38 4.94 8.46
N PRO A 168 15.69 4.83 8.19
CA PRO A 168 16.49 3.73 8.68
C PRO A 168 16.29 3.52 10.19
N LEU A 169 16.36 2.29 10.65
CA LEU A 169 16.35 2.00 12.09
C LEU A 169 17.58 2.68 12.73
N ASP A 170 17.41 3.19 13.93
CA ASP A 170 18.54 3.73 14.70
C ASP A 170 19.51 2.61 15.12
N PHE A 171 20.71 3.02 15.51
CA PHE A 171 21.76 2.08 15.88
C PHE A 171 21.36 1.22 17.10
N THR A 172 20.65 1.78 18.06
CA THR A 172 20.24 1.09 19.29
C THR A 172 19.23 -0.01 18.97
N THR A 173 18.25 0.29 18.12
CA THR A 173 17.26 -0.69 17.63
C THR A 173 17.93 -1.78 16.79
N THR A 174 18.94 -1.43 15.98
CA THR A 174 19.71 -2.37 15.18
C THR A 174 20.54 -3.33 16.05
N LEU A 175 21.13 -2.85 17.13
CA LEU A 175 21.85 -3.72 18.10
C LEU A 175 20.94 -4.80 18.71
N GLY A 176 19.65 -4.49 18.94
CA GLY A 176 18.68 -5.47 19.40
C GLY A 176 18.43 -6.62 18.41
N LEU A 177 18.62 -6.39 17.11
CA LEU A 177 18.59 -7.42 16.08
C LEU A 177 19.78 -8.40 16.19
N TRP A 178 20.96 -7.89 16.54
CA TRP A 178 22.20 -8.68 16.66
C TRP A 178 22.27 -9.51 17.95
N GLN A 179 21.65 -9.08 19.02
CA GLN A 179 21.61 -9.83 20.28
C GLN A 179 20.76 -11.10 20.21
N GLY A 180 19.90 -11.24 19.21
CA GLY A 180 19.10 -12.44 18.94
C GLY A 180 19.67 -13.37 17.87
N MET A 181 20.82 -13.03 17.25
CA MET A 181 21.48 -13.86 16.25
C MET A 181 22.66 -14.61 16.88
N SER A 182 22.77 -15.90 16.62
CA SER A 182 23.96 -16.67 17.00
C SER A 182 25.17 -16.19 16.19
N ARG A 183 26.40 -16.41 16.71
CA ARG A 183 27.65 -16.04 16.02
C ARG A 183 27.81 -16.70 14.65
N GLU A 184 27.06 -17.76 14.36
CA GLU A 184 27.09 -18.52 13.10
C GLU A 184 26.24 -17.86 12.00
N ASP A 185 25.24 -17.02 12.36
CA ASP A 185 24.39 -16.31 11.40
C ASP A 185 24.97 -14.96 10.93
N ALA A 186 26.14 -14.57 11.45
CA ALA A 186 26.78 -13.27 11.20
C ALA A 186 28.03 -13.35 10.29
N ALA A 187 28.32 -14.51 9.67
CA ALA A 187 29.48 -14.74 8.80
C ALA A 187 29.13 -14.67 7.31
#